data_a68d806777fb34bfaed125b8f8709385
#
_entry.id   a68d806777fb34bfaed125b8f8709385
#
_cell.length_a   1.000
_cell.length_b   1.000
_cell.length_c   1.000
_cell.angle_alpha   90.00
_cell.angle_beta   90.00
_cell.angle_gamma   90.00
#
_symmetry.space_group_name_H-M   'P 1'
#
loop_
_entity.id
_entity.type
_entity.pdbx_description
1 polymer ?
#
loop_
_entity_poly.entity_id
_entity_poly.type
_entity_poly.pdbx_seq_one_letter_code
_entity_poly.pdbx_strand_id
1 'polypeptide(L)'
;MNNNQIIKRSPSNIAIVKYWGKHGNQLPNNPSISFTLNNCYTETKVIYSKSENPNEIEMDFYFEGKENQAFKAKIEKFLLGNKEHFTFLNGLHLNIESYNSFPHSSGIASSASSMSALILCLLEIKDKEINLQEASYLSRLASGSAARSVYPTMTLWGKTPSLAESSDEYAISIADIIHPVFKSYHDSILIVSSKEKSVSSRAGHSLMNDHPMAESRYATARKNTEDLLTILKQGDLEGFIKIAESEANQLHDLMATSTPSYTLKEPNTINIIDKILEFRKETCLPICYTLDAGPNVHLLYPDSCSEQVHDFI
;
A
#
# COMPACT_ATOMS: atom_id res chain seq x y z
N MET A 1 -3.14 -20.05 32.46
CA MET A 1 -2.27 -20.06 31.27
C MET A 1 -2.24 -18.64 30.74
N ASN A 2 -1.12 -17.94 30.84
CA ASN A 2 -1.01 -16.61 30.19
C ASN A 2 -1.01 -16.84 28.69
N ASN A 3 -2.16 -16.64 28.06
CA ASN A 3 -2.22 -16.60 26.60
C ASN A 3 -1.46 -15.34 26.15
N ASN A 4 -0.23 -15.53 25.67
CA ASN A 4 0.53 -14.47 25.04
C ASN A 4 -0.16 -14.14 23.71
N GLN A 5 -0.95 -13.07 23.72
CA GLN A 5 -1.74 -12.61 22.58
C GLN A 5 -1.33 -11.20 22.21
N ILE A 6 -1.13 -10.97 20.93
CA ILE A 6 -0.84 -9.67 20.35
C ILE A 6 -1.86 -9.39 19.24
N ILE A 7 -2.38 -8.17 19.18
CA ILE A 7 -3.28 -7.72 18.12
C ILE A 7 -2.72 -6.42 17.54
N LYS A 8 -2.55 -6.37 16.23
CA LYS A 8 -2.15 -5.15 15.51
C LYS A 8 -3.08 -4.88 14.34
N ARG A 9 -3.32 -3.60 14.13
CA ARG A 9 -3.97 -3.08 12.92
C ARG A 9 -2.94 -2.37 12.06
N SER A 10 -3.01 -2.59 10.78
CA SER A 10 -2.20 -1.88 9.81
C SER A 10 -3.08 -1.39 8.68
N PRO A 11 -3.03 -0.09 8.35
CA PRO A 11 -3.87 0.48 7.31
C PRO A 11 -3.42 0.03 5.93
N SER A 12 -4.36 -0.01 4.99
CA SER A 12 -4.02 0.03 3.58
C SER A 12 -3.51 1.42 3.19
N ASN A 13 -2.96 1.56 2.02
CA ASN A 13 -2.50 2.84 1.50
C ASN A 13 -2.79 2.97 0.02
N ILE A 14 -3.04 4.21 -0.43
CA ILE A 14 -3.17 4.56 -1.83
C ILE A 14 -2.00 5.42 -2.26
N ALA A 15 -1.22 4.95 -3.22
CA ALA A 15 -0.09 5.69 -3.75
C ALA A 15 -0.57 6.82 -4.68
N ILE A 16 -0.05 8.02 -4.48
CA ILE A 16 -0.24 9.18 -5.36
C ILE A 16 0.85 9.20 -6.43
N VAL A 17 2.14 9.12 -6.04
CA VAL A 17 3.20 8.73 -6.98
C VAL A 17 3.33 7.22 -6.92
N LYS A 18 3.08 6.55 -8.05
CA LYS A 18 2.92 5.09 -8.12
C LYS A 18 4.25 4.34 -8.02
N TYR A 19 4.28 3.33 -7.19
CA TYR A 19 5.33 2.31 -7.14
C TYR A 19 5.03 1.24 -8.20
N TRP A 20 5.85 1.23 -9.28
CA TRP A 20 5.70 0.24 -10.35
C TRP A 20 7.05 -0.07 -10.97
N GLY A 21 7.47 -1.32 -10.89
CA GLY A 21 8.84 -1.75 -11.13
C GLY A 21 9.64 -1.87 -9.84
N LYS A 22 10.44 -2.92 -9.76
CA LYS A 22 11.27 -3.22 -8.59
C LYS A 22 12.49 -4.03 -8.98
N HIS A 23 13.51 -3.99 -8.14
CA HIS A 23 14.73 -4.77 -8.30
C HIS A 23 15.15 -5.42 -6.98
N GLY A 24 16.14 -6.27 -7.02
CA GLY A 24 16.70 -6.93 -5.84
C GLY A 24 15.61 -7.55 -4.96
N ASN A 25 15.75 -7.41 -3.64
CA ASN A 25 14.77 -7.90 -2.68
C ASN A 25 13.70 -6.84 -2.39
N GLN A 26 12.75 -6.67 -3.32
CA GLN A 26 11.61 -5.75 -3.23
C GLN A 26 11.98 -4.24 -3.21
N LEU A 27 13.18 -3.84 -3.65
CA LEU A 27 13.56 -2.43 -3.73
C LEU A 27 12.82 -1.71 -4.84
N PRO A 28 12.42 -0.45 -4.65
CA PRO A 28 11.65 0.31 -5.65
C PRO A 28 12.57 0.87 -6.74
N ASN A 29 12.11 0.87 -7.99
CA ASN A 29 12.83 1.53 -9.08
C ASN A 29 12.61 3.06 -9.10
N ASN A 30 11.59 3.53 -8.40
CA ASN A 30 11.31 4.95 -8.19
C ASN A 30 10.69 5.19 -6.81
N PRO A 31 10.87 6.38 -6.22
CA PRO A 31 10.19 6.73 -4.98
C PRO A 31 8.67 6.81 -5.18
N SER A 32 7.94 6.67 -4.09
CA SER A 32 6.47 6.72 -4.06
C SER A 32 5.97 7.43 -2.82
N ILE A 33 4.88 8.19 -2.96
CA ILE A 33 4.20 8.84 -1.84
C ILE A 33 2.78 8.28 -1.78
N SER A 34 2.29 7.96 -0.57
CA SER A 34 0.95 7.41 -0.38
C SER A 34 0.20 8.06 0.78
N PHE A 35 -1.12 8.15 0.63
CA PHE A 35 -2.03 8.34 1.75
C PHE A 35 -2.29 7.02 2.46
N THR A 36 -2.47 7.11 3.77
CA THR A 36 -2.95 6.03 4.61
C THR A 36 -4.48 6.03 4.63
N LEU A 37 -5.08 4.85 4.44
CA LEU A 37 -6.53 4.67 4.44
C LEU A 37 -6.99 4.20 5.82
N ASN A 38 -7.37 5.12 6.70
CA ASN A 38 -7.64 4.83 8.11
C ASN A 38 -8.79 3.82 8.32
N ASN A 39 -9.80 3.83 7.47
CA ASN A 39 -10.96 2.93 7.55
C ASN A 39 -10.75 1.61 6.79
N CYS A 40 -9.70 1.51 5.98
CA CYS A 40 -9.33 0.31 5.25
C CYS A 40 -8.07 -0.29 5.87
N TYR A 41 -8.21 -1.24 6.78
CA TYR A 41 -7.10 -1.86 7.50
C TYR A 41 -7.21 -3.39 7.54
N THR A 42 -6.09 -4.03 7.77
CA THR A 42 -6.04 -5.42 8.20
C THR A 42 -5.75 -5.47 9.69
N GLU A 43 -6.54 -6.25 10.44
CA GLU A 43 -6.25 -6.62 11.81
C GLU A 43 -5.66 -8.02 11.82
N THR A 44 -4.51 -8.18 12.47
CA THR A 44 -3.87 -9.47 12.68
C THR A 44 -3.73 -9.72 14.18
N LYS A 45 -4.15 -10.91 14.60
CA LYS A 45 -4.01 -11.43 15.94
C LYS A 45 -3.04 -12.60 15.90
N VAL A 46 -2.05 -12.59 16.78
CA VAL A 46 -1.09 -13.68 16.96
C VAL A 46 -1.20 -14.18 18.39
N ILE A 47 -1.51 -15.46 18.57
CA ILE A 47 -1.41 -16.17 19.84
C ILE A 47 -0.19 -17.06 19.74
N TYR A 48 0.73 -16.99 20.71
CA TYR A 48 1.96 -17.75 20.64
C TYR A 48 2.21 -18.55 21.92
N SER A 49 2.78 -19.74 21.75
CA SER A 49 3.15 -20.66 22.80
C SER A 49 4.49 -21.33 22.48
N LYS A 50 5.08 -22.04 23.45
CA LYS A 50 6.26 -22.85 23.17
C LYS A 50 5.88 -24.03 22.27
N SER A 51 6.71 -24.27 21.25
CA SER A 51 6.67 -25.47 20.41
C SER A 51 7.51 -26.59 21.04
N GLU A 52 7.26 -27.83 20.63
CA GLU A 52 8.09 -28.99 20.96
C GLU A 52 9.41 -28.97 20.17
N ASN A 53 9.47 -28.28 19.03
CA ASN A 53 10.65 -28.12 18.16
C ASN A 53 11.39 -26.81 18.46
N PRO A 54 12.45 -26.78 19.27
CA PRO A 54 13.08 -25.55 19.73
C PRO A 54 13.80 -24.76 18.63
N ASN A 55 14.06 -25.36 17.47
CA ASN A 55 14.81 -24.75 16.36
C ASN A 55 13.92 -24.32 15.19
N GLU A 56 12.62 -24.57 15.27
CA GLU A 56 11.68 -24.30 14.19
C GLU A 56 10.59 -23.33 14.64
N ILE A 57 9.97 -22.68 13.68
CA ILE A 57 8.78 -21.87 13.87
C ILE A 57 7.61 -22.69 13.34
N GLU A 58 6.70 -23.05 14.21
CA GLU A 58 5.44 -23.70 13.83
C GLU A 58 4.34 -22.66 13.72
N MET A 59 3.40 -22.83 12.77
CA MET A 59 2.28 -21.89 12.66
C MET A 59 1.04 -22.49 12.07
N ASP A 60 -0.10 -21.90 12.44
CA ASP A 60 -1.39 -22.01 11.78
C ASP A 60 -1.85 -20.62 11.34
N PHE A 61 -2.52 -20.55 10.18
CA PHE A 61 -2.98 -19.29 9.64
C PHE A 61 -4.46 -19.37 9.23
N TYR A 62 -5.24 -18.43 9.71
CA TYR A 62 -6.66 -18.27 9.42
C TYR A 62 -6.93 -16.88 8.85
N PHE A 63 -7.69 -16.84 7.76
CA PHE A 63 -8.18 -15.60 7.18
C PHE A 63 -9.70 -15.59 7.24
N GLU A 64 -10.26 -14.57 7.91
CA GLU A 64 -11.71 -14.46 8.14
C GLU A 64 -12.33 -15.75 8.74
N GLY A 65 -11.63 -16.34 9.71
CA GLY A 65 -12.04 -17.55 10.43
C GLY A 65 -11.87 -18.85 9.64
N LYS A 66 -11.30 -18.82 8.44
CA LYS A 66 -11.05 -20.01 7.61
C LYS A 66 -9.55 -20.25 7.45
N GLU A 67 -9.13 -21.50 7.56
CA GLU A 67 -7.75 -21.89 7.29
C GLU A 67 -7.35 -21.50 5.85
N ASN A 68 -6.16 -20.88 5.70
CA ASN A 68 -5.66 -20.47 4.39
C ASN A 68 -4.22 -20.95 4.18
N GLN A 69 -4.09 -22.14 3.63
CA GLN A 69 -2.80 -22.80 3.38
C GLN A 69 -1.90 -22.04 2.40
N ALA A 70 -2.47 -21.37 1.41
CA ALA A 70 -1.70 -20.59 0.43
C ALA A 70 -1.05 -19.37 1.08
N PHE A 71 -1.75 -18.71 2.01
CA PHE A 71 -1.19 -17.58 2.74
C PHE A 71 -0.20 -18.04 3.81
N LYS A 72 -0.48 -19.14 4.50
CA LYS A 72 0.44 -19.82 5.42
C LYS A 72 1.79 -20.10 4.74
N ALA A 73 1.77 -20.80 3.61
CA ALA A 73 2.99 -21.12 2.83
C ALA A 73 3.77 -19.87 2.39
N LYS A 74 3.07 -18.76 2.10
CA LYS A 74 3.70 -17.48 1.76
C LYS A 74 4.43 -16.89 2.97
N ILE A 75 3.85 -16.97 4.17
CA ILE A 75 4.47 -16.49 5.42
C ILE A 75 5.67 -17.37 5.77
N GLU A 76 5.52 -18.68 5.74
CA GLU A 76 6.62 -19.64 5.99
C GLU A 76 7.80 -19.38 5.08
N LYS A 77 7.56 -19.25 3.77
CA LYS A 77 8.61 -18.91 2.79
C LYS A 77 9.28 -17.57 3.11
N PHE A 78 8.52 -16.58 3.53
CA PHE A 78 9.06 -15.28 3.91
C PHE A 78 9.95 -15.37 5.15
N LEU A 79 9.50 -16.03 6.21
CA LEU A 79 10.26 -16.20 7.45
C LEU A 79 11.54 -17.01 7.22
N LEU A 80 11.44 -18.09 6.45
CA LEU A 80 12.61 -18.92 6.09
C LEU A 80 13.65 -18.15 5.28
N GLY A 81 13.18 -17.32 4.33
CA GLY A 81 14.06 -16.51 3.47
C GLY A 81 14.72 -15.33 4.19
N ASN A 82 14.28 -14.99 5.41
CA ASN A 82 14.77 -13.88 6.22
C ASN A 82 15.00 -14.30 7.67
N LYS A 83 15.38 -15.57 7.89
CA LYS A 83 15.46 -16.20 9.21
C LYS A 83 16.36 -15.46 10.21
N GLU A 84 17.38 -14.76 9.72
CA GLU A 84 18.30 -13.98 10.54
C GLU A 84 17.59 -12.86 11.32
N HIS A 85 16.49 -12.34 10.80
CA HIS A 85 15.68 -11.30 11.46
C HIS A 85 14.65 -11.87 12.44
N PHE A 86 14.34 -13.17 12.37
CA PHE A 86 13.26 -13.82 13.12
C PHE A 86 13.71 -14.95 14.05
N THR A 87 15.00 -14.99 14.41
CA THR A 87 15.55 -16.02 15.31
C THR A 87 14.85 -16.09 16.67
N PHE A 88 14.27 -14.98 17.14
CA PHE A 88 13.50 -14.89 18.38
C PHE A 88 12.17 -15.66 18.34
N LEU A 89 11.71 -16.08 17.17
CA LEU A 89 10.52 -16.92 16.99
C LEU A 89 10.83 -18.41 17.06
N ASN A 90 12.08 -18.83 17.05
CA ASN A 90 12.46 -20.24 17.11
C ASN A 90 11.91 -20.87 18.39
N GLY A 91 11.35 -22.06 18.28
CA GLY A 91 10.72 -22.77 19.38
C GLY A 91 9.35 -22.24 19.79
N LEU A 92 8.73 -21.43 18.92
CA LEU A 92 7.36 -20.96 19.10
C LEU A 92 6.40 -21.60 18.09
N HIS A 93 5.18 -21.88 18.56
CA HIS A 93 4.02 -22.13 17.74
C HIS A 93 3.15 -20.88 17.69
N LEU A 94 2.87 -20.38 16.47
CA LEU A 94 2.12 -19.18 16.21
C LEU A 94 0.73 -19.54 15.64
N ASN A 95 -0.34 -19.19 16.34
CA ASN A 95 -1.69 -19.21 15.78
C ASN A 95 -2.03 -17.78 15.32
N ILE A 96 -2.17 -17.61 13.99
CA ILE A 96 -2.31 -16.31 13.34
C ILE A 96 -3.72 -16.21 12.75
N GLU A 97 -4.48 -15.22 13.19
CA GLU A 97 -5.80 -14.88 12.65
C GLU A 97 -5.75 -13.49 12.01
N SER A 98 -6.26 -13.33 10.79
CA SER A 98 -6.23 -12.06 10.06
C SER A 98 -7.59 -11.73 9.46
N TYR A 99 -7.97 -10.44 9.54
CA TYR A 99 -9.24 -9.90 9.04
C TYR A 99 -8.99 -8.60 8.29
N ASN A 100 -9.77 -8.37 7.21
CA ASN A 100 -9.81 -7.08 6.55
C ASN A 100 -11.08 -6.32 6.94
N SER A 101 -10.98 -4.99 7.12
CA SER A 101 -12.15 -4.11 7.27
C SER A 101 -12.84 -3.79 5.93
N PHE A 102 -12.32 -4.32 4.83
CA PHE A 102 -12.76 -4.07 3.46
C PHE A 102 -12.81 -5.39 2.66
N PRO A 103 -13.58 -5.46 1.55
CA PRO A 103 -13.70 -6.69 0.77
C PRO A 103 -12.36 -7.20 0.26
N HIS A 104 -12.07 -8.48 0.48
CA HIS A 104 -10.87 -9.12 -0.05
C HIS A 104 -10.89 -9.09 -1.59
N SER A 105 -9.72 -8.96 -2.21
CA SER A 105 -9.54 -8.88 -3.67
C SER A 105 -10.11 -7.63 -4.37
N SER A 106 -10.64 -6.66 -3.63
CA SER A 106 -11.19 -5.40 -4.17
C SER A 106 -10.15 -4.44 -4.78
N GLY A 107 -8.88 -4.82 -4.80
CA GLY A 107 -7.82 -3.94 -5.31
C GLY A 107 -7.29 -2.92 -4.29
N ILE A 108 -7.80 -2.94 -3.07
CA ILE A 108 -7.44 -2.02 -1.96
C ILE A 108 -6.15 -2.51 -1.25
N ALA A 109 -5.10 -2.81 -1.99
CA ALA A 109 -3.76 -3.15 -1.49
C ALA A 109 -3.71 -4.05 -0.22
N SER A 110 -4.62 -5.04 -0.11
CA SER A 110 -4.73 -5.93 1.07
C SER A 110 -3.43 -6.64 1.44
N SER A 111 -2.55 -6.92 0.47
CA SER A 111 -1.24 -7.51 0.75
C SER A 111 -0.30 -6.57 1.50
N ALA A 112 -0.48 -5.25 1.37
CA ALA A 112 0.32 -4.26 2.08
C ALA A 112 -0.07 -4.23 3.56
N SER A 113 -1.34 -4.04 3.86
CA SER A 113 -1.84 -3.99 5.24
C SER A 113 -1.68 -5.31 5.98
N SER A 114 -1.92 -6.47 5.32
CA SER A 114 -1.80 -7.77 5.97
C SER A 114 -0.37 -8.13 6.36
N MET A 115 0.60 -7.91 5.47
CA MET A 115 2.00 -8.19 5.79
C MET A 115 2.55 -7.22 6.83
N SER A 116 2.17 -5.96 6.77
CA SER A 116 2.55 -4.95 7.76
C SER A 116 1.96 -5.26 9.16
N ALA A 117 0.66 -5.61 9.25
CA ALA A 117 0.04 -6.00 10.51
C ALA A 117 0.71 -7.24 11.13
N LEU A 118 1.03 -8.24 10.31
CA LEU A 118 1.76 -9.43 10.75
C LEU A 118 3.15 -9.06 11.29
N ILE A 119 3.94 -8.28 10.57
CA ILE A 119 5.28 -7.88 11.01
C ILE A 119 5.23 -7.12 12.34
N LEU A 120 4.26 -6.21 12.51
CA LEU A 120 4.06 -5.50 13.77
C LEU A 120 3.74 -6.45 14.92
N CYS A 121 2.93 -7.49 14.69
CA CYS A 121 2.69 -8.52 15.70
C CYS A 121 3.95 -9.30 16.05
N LEU A 122 4.71 -9.74 15.05
CA LEU A 122 5.94 -10.53 15.27
C LEU A 122 7.00 -9.71 16.01
N LEU A 123 7.17 -8.45 15.67
CA LEU A 123 8.15 -7.59 16.37
C LEU A 123 7.76 -7.33 17.83
N GLU A 124 6.48 -7.23 18.15
CA GLU A 124 6.04 -7.08 19.55
C GLU A 124 6.32 -8.33 20.40
N ILE A 125 6.45 -9.51 19.80
CA ILE A 125 6.94 -10.71 20.52
C ILE A 125 8.37 -10.49 21.00
N LYS A 126 9.20 -9.80 20.18
CA LYS A 126 10.59 -9.47 20.50
C LYS A 126 10.69 -8.32 21.50
N ASP A 127 9.97 -7.24 21.23
CA ASP A 127 10.01 -6.02 22.04
C ASP A 127 8.66 -5.30 22.02
N LYS A 128 8.21 -4.81 23.16
CA LYS A 128 6.97 -4.04 23.26
C LYS A 128 7.04 -2.68 22.57
N GLU A 129 8.24 -2.08 22.52
CA GLU A 129 8.50 -0.83 21.80
C GLU A 129 9.01 -1.14 20.38
N ILE A 130 8.09 -1.12 19.41
CA ILE A 130 8.40 -1.42 18.02
C ILE A 130 9.13 -0.24 17.38
N ASN A 131 10.31 -0.50 16.84
CA ASN A 131 10.97 0.44 15.94
C ASN A 131 10.26 0.43 14.57
N LEU A 132 9.57 1.53 14.23
CA LEU A 132 8.79 1.64 12.99
C LEU A 132 9.65 1.57 11.73
N GLN A 133 10.91 2.00 11.78
CA GLN A 133 11.82 1.88 10.65
C GLN A 133 12.21 0.42 10.39
N GLU A 134 12.52 -0.37 11.44
CA GLU A 134 12.72 -1.82 11.36
C GLU A 134 11.47 -2.53 10.86
N ALA A 135 10.31 -2.16 11.39
CA ALA A 135 9.03 -2.71 10.96
C ALA A 135 8.76 -2.42 9.47
N SER A 136 9.05 -1.22 9.00
CA SER A 136 8.91 -0.84 7.60
C SER A 136 9.86 -1.61 6.69
N TYR A 137 11.12 -1.75 7.10
CA TYR A 137 12.12 -2.55 6.40
C TYR A 137 11.67 -4.01 6.24
N LEU A 138 11.29 -4.67 7.33
CA LEU A 138 10.83 -6.07 7.30
C LEU A 138 9.52 -6.25 6.54
N SER A 139 8.60 -5.29 6.65
CA SER A 139 7.36 -5.29 5.88
C SER A 139 7.62 -5.20 4.37
N ARG A 140 8.62 -4.40 3.95
CA ARG A 140 9.06 -4.32 2.55
C ARG A 140 9.54 -5.67 2.03
N LEU A 141 10.34 -6.39 2.81
CA LEU A 141 10.82 -7.73 2.42
C LEU A 141 9.67 -8.70 2.16
N ALA A 142 8.59 -8.60 2.95
CA ALA A 142 7.41 -9.43 2.79
C ALA A 142 6.54 -9.01 1.59
N SER A 143 6.36 -7.70 1.40
CA SER A 143 5.62 -7.10 0.28
C SER A 143 6.07 -5.64 0.14
N GLY A 144 6.62 -5.24 -1.01
CA GLY A 144 7.20 -3.91 -1.18
C GLY A 144 6.33 -2.77 -0.66
N SER A 145 5.06 -2.69 -1.09
CA SER A 145 4.11 -1.65 -0.65
C SER A 145 3.79 -1.68 0.85
N ALA A 146 4.04 -2.81 1.54
CA ALA A 146 3.79 -2.93 2.98
C ALA A 146 4.73 -2.04 3.81
N ALA A 147 5.87 -1.62 3.27
CA ALA A 147 6.74 -0.64 3.92
C ALA A 147 5.99 0.62 4.34
N ARG A 148 5.02 1.08 3.54
CA ARG A 148 4.25 2.29 3.79
C ARG A 148 3.09 2.09 4.77
N SER A 149 2.56 0.87 4.89
CA SER A 149 1.42 0.54 5.75
C SER A 149 1.77 0.41 7.24
N VAL A 150 3.03 0.53 7.60
CA VAL A 150 3.48 0.55 9.01
C VAL A 150 3.10 1.87 9.70
N TYR A 151 3.00 2.95 8.94
CA TYR A 151 2.73 4.29 9.46
C TYR A 151 1.25 4.64 9.33
N PRO A 152 0.63 5.25 10.36
CA PRO A 152 -0.77 5.69 10.31
C PRO A 152 -0.98 7.02 9.58
N THR A 153 0.00 7.48 8.82
CA THR A 153 0.05 8.81 8.21
C THR A 153 0.54 8.73 6.77
N MET A 154 0.55 9.86 6.06
CA MET A 154 1.16 9.96 4.73
C MET A 154 2.63 9.57 4.78
N THR A 155 3.08 8.77 3.82
CA THR A 155 4.42 8.19 3.80
C THR A 155 5.10 8.39 2.45
N LEU A 156 6.44 8.48 2.52
CA LEU A 156 7.34 8.39 1.38
C LEU A 156 8.19 7.13 1.50
N TRP A 157 8.33 6.40 0.41
CA TRP A 157 9.25 5.27 0.28
C TRP A 157 10.05 5.40 -1.01
N GLY A 158 11.36 5.27 -0.90
CA GLY A 158 12.34 5.49 -1.97
C GLY A 158 13.17 6.74 -1.72
N LYS A 159 14.42 6.72 -2.19
CA LYS A 159 15.35 7.86 -2.05
C LYS A 159 14.90 9.06 -2.87
N THR A 160 14.99 10.25 -2.27
CA THR A 160 14.70 11.53 -2.92
C THR A 160 15.64 12.62 -2.36
N PRO A 161 16.16 13.54 -3.21
CA PRO A 161 17.10 14.58 -2.78
C PRO A 161 16.54 15.52 -1.71
N SER A 162 15.24 15.82 -1.74
CA SER A 162 14.60 16.78 -0.82
C SER A 162 14.49 16.28 0.62
N LEU A 163 14.66 14.99 0.89
CA LEU A 163 14.56 14.40 2.23
C LEU A 163 15.74 13.46 2.48
N ALA A 164 16.71 13.93 3.25
CA ALA A 164 17.96 13.20 3.49
C ALA A 164 17.75 11.83 4.18
N GLU A 165 16.70 11.69 5.00
CA GLU A 165 16.31 10.47 5.71
C GLU A 165 15.56 9.46 4.82
N SER A 166 15.21 9.83 3.59
CA SER A 166 14.53 8.95 2.64
C SER A 166 15.38 7.75 2.24
N SER A 167 14.75 6.60 2.05
CA SER A 167 15.45 5.34 1.80
C SER A 167 14.68 4.44 0.85
N ASP A 168 15.40 3.64 0.06
CA ASP A 168 14.82 2.55 -0.71
C ASP A 168 14.51 1.33 0.18
N GLU A 169 15.18 1.25 1.35
CA GLU A 169 15.07 0.11 2.27
C GLU A 169 13.82 0.15 3.15
N TYR A 170 13.32 1.34 3.49
CA TYR A 170 12.17 1.56 4.37
C TYR A 170 11.43 2.83 3.99
N ALA A 171 10.18 2.93 4.39
CA ALA A 171 9.39 4.15 4.26
C ALA A 171 9.59 5.07 5.48
N ILE A 172 9.27 6.33 5.31
CA ILE A 172 9.24 7.34 6.38
C ILE A 172 7.89 8.05 6.39
N SER A 173 7.46 8.53 7.56
CA SER A 173 6.33 9.46 7.67
C SER A 173 6.74 10.84 7.16
N ILE A 174 5.86 11.47 6.38
CA ILE A 174 6.01 12.86 5.95
C ILE A 174 4.93 13.78 6.54
N ALA A 175 4.21 13.31 7.57
CA ALA A 175 3.08 14.02 8.18
C ALA A 175 3.45 15.40 8.75
N ASP A 176 4.69 15.59 9.18
CA ASP A 176 5.13 16.84 9.82
C ASP A 176 5.39 17.96 8.81
N ILE A 177 5.62 17.61 7.56
CA ILE A 177 5.96 18.58 6.50
C ILE A 177 4.79 18.92 5.57
N ILE A 178 3.64 18.25 5.72
CA ILE A 178 2.47 18.47 4.86
C ILE A 178 1.54 19.55 5.40
N HIS A 179 0.94 20.31 4.49
CA HIS A 179 -0.08 21.31 4.81
C HIS A 179 -1.31 20.67 5.47
N PRO A 180 -1.98 21.35 6.43
CA PRO A 180 -3.16 20.83 7.12
C PRO A 180 -4.28 20.32 6.22
N VAL A 181 -4.49 20.90 5.03
CA VAL A 181 -5.51 20.48 4.07
C VAL A 181 -5.37 19.01 3.66
N PHE A 182 -4.15 18.48 3.63
CA PHE A 182 -3.89 17.07 3.30
C PHE A 182 -3.92 16.12 4.51
N LYS A 183 -4.04 16.65 5.75
CA LYS A 183 -4.15 15.82 6.97
C LYS A 183 -5.56 15.28 7.18
N SER A 184 -6.57 15.93 6.61
CA SER A 184 -7.98 15.52 6.61
C SER A 184 -8.51 15.28 5.18
N TYR A 185 -7.67 14.68 4.33
CA TYR A 185 -8.05 14.35 2.95
C TYR A 185 -8.86 13.05 2.93
N HIS A 186 -9.91 13.03 2.13
CA HIS A 186 -10.80 11.88 2.00
C HIS A 186 -10.44 11.05 0.77
N ASP A 187 -10.70 9.74 0.87
CA ASP A 187 -10.67 8.78 -0.23
C ASP A 187 -11.95 7.96 -0.20
N SER A 188 -12.85 8.23 -1.14
CA SER A 188 -14.03 7.41 -1.37
C SER A 188 -13.74 6.38 -2.45
N ILE A 189 -13.71 5.10 -2.08
CA ILE A 189 -13.39 4.01 -3.01
C ILE A 189 -14.65 3.56 -3.74
N LEU A 190 -14.76 3.90 -5.02
CA LEU A 190 -15.88 3.54 -5.87
C LEU A 190 -15.64 2.16 -6.47
N ILE A 191 -16.35 1.15 -5.96
CA ILE A 191 -16.15 -0.25 -6.33
C ILE A 191 -16.80 -0.54 -7.68
N VAL A 192 -15.99 -0.70 -8.71
CA VAL A 192 -16.42 -1.13 -10.06
C VAL A 192 -16.53 -2.66 -10.13
N SER A 193 -15.56 -3.35 -9.54
CA SER A 193 -15.51 -4.80 -9.54
C SER A 193 -14.83 -5.33 -8.28
N SER A 194 -15.40 -6.38 -7.70
CA SER A 194 -14.81 -7.16 -6.61
C SER A 194 -14.18 -8.48 -7.09
N LYS A 195 -14.11 -8.71 -8.41
CA LYS A 195 -13.53 -9.91 -9.00
C LYS A 195 -12.00 -9.91 -8.85
N GLU A 196 -11.44 -11.11 -8.80
CA GLU A 196 -9.99 -11.27 -8.84
C GLU A 196 -9.41 -10.74 -10.16
N LYS A 197 -8.27 -10.04 -10.06
CA LYS A 197 -7.60 -9.42 -11.20
C LYS A 197 -7.05 -10.47 -12.15
N SER A 198 -7.14 -10.20 -13.45
CA SER A 198 -6.55 -11.05 -14.50
C SER A 198 -5.01 -11.11 -14.43
N VAL A 199 -4.38 -10.03 -13.98
CA VAL A 199 -2.92 -9.94 -13.79
C VAL A 199 -2.61 -9.47 -12.37
N SER A 200 -1.83 -10.24 -11.64
CA SER A 200 -1.40 -9.86 -10.30
C SER A 200 -0.45 -8.68 -10.33
N SER A 201 -0.44 -7.85 -9.27
CA SER A 201 0.53 -6.75 -9.18
C SER A 201 1.98 -7.23 -9.25
N ARG A 202 2.28 -8.45 -8.75
CA ARG A 202 3.62 -9.06 -8.86
C ARG A 202 4.01 -9.28 -10.31
N ALA A 203 3.12 -9.84 -11.12
CA ALA A 203 3.34 -10.05 -12.55
C ALA A 203 3.51 -8.71 -13.27
N GLY A 204 2.65 -7.72 -12.98
CA GLY A 204 2.77 -6.38 -13.55
C GLY A 204 4.10 -5.69 -13.24
N HIS A 205 4.61 -5.79 -11.99
CA HIS A 205 5.94 -5.30 -11.65
C HIS A 205 7.05 -5.97 -12.49
N SER A 206 6.93 -7.27 -12.76
CA SER A 206 7.94 -7.99 -13.53
C SER A 206 7.97 -7.58 -15.01
N LEU A 207 6.83 -7.14 -15.56
CA LEU A 207 6.75 -6.64 -16.94
C LEU A 207 7.48 -5.32 -17.16
N MET A 208 7.89 -4.64 -16.09
CA MET A 208 8.70 -3.43 -16.17
C MET A 208 10.19 -3.68 -16.48
N ASN A 209 10.68 -4.90 -16.32
CA ASN A 209 12.11 -5.20 -16.49
C ASN A 209 12.61 -4.88 -17.92
N ASP A 210 11.80 -5.20 -18.93
CA ASP A 210 12.13 -4.97 -20.34
C ASP A 210 11.16 -3.99 -21.00
N HIS A 211 10.46 -3.19 -20.21
CA HIS A 211 9.46 -2.27 -20.73
C HIS A 211 10.13 -1.06 -21.39
N PRO A 212 9.80 -0.72 -22.66
CA PRO A 212 10.48 0.35 -23.40
C PRO A 212 10.35 1.74 -22.76
N MET A 213 9.31 1.95 -21.95
CA MET A 213 9.08 3.20 -21.23
C MET A 213 9.56 3.18 -19.78
N ALA A 214 10.23 2.12 -19.31
CA ALA A 214 10.61 1.97 -17.90
C ALA A 214 11.44 3.16 -17.40
N GLU A 215 12.53 3.49 -18.07
CA GLU A 215 13.45 4.56 -17.66
C GLU A 215 12.77 5.95 -17.65
N SER A 216 11.99 6.26 -18.70
CA SER A 216 11.25 7.53 -18.77
C SER A 216 10.20 7.61 -17.66
N ARG A 217 9.53 6.48 -17.35
CA ARG A 217 8.58 6.38 -16.23
C ARG A 217 9.25 6.64 -14.89
N TYR A 218 10.39 6.00 -14.63
CA TYR A 218 11.11 6.19 -13.37
C TYR A 218 11.62 7.64 -13.22
N ALA A 219 12.11 8.25 -14.29
CA ALA A 219 12.51 9.65 -14.28
C ALA A 219 11.31 10.58 -13.98
N THR A 220 10.16 10.34 -14.60
CA THR A 220 8.92 11.09 -14.34
C THR A 220 8.47 10.93 -12.90
N ALA A 221 8.49 9.70 -12.34
CA ALA A 221 8.10 9.46 -10.97
C ALA A 221 9.02 10.17 -9.96
N ARG A 222 10.32 10.20 -10.21
CA ARG A 222 11.27 10.96 -9.37
C ARG A 222 10.94 12.45 -9.38
N LYS A 223 10.70 13.02 -10.57
CA LYS A 223 10.28 14.42 -10.71
C LYS A 223 8.95 14.68 -10.00
N ASN A 224 7.94 13.84 -10.23
CA ASN A 224 6.63 13.98 -9.59
C ASN A 224 6.71 13.85 -8.05
N THR A 225 7.66 13.07 -7.53
CA THR A 225 7.91 12.98 -6.08
C THR A 225 8.40 14.32 -5.52
N GLU A 226 9.39 14.95 -6.15
CA GLU A 226 9.92 16.25 -5.73
C GLU A 226 8.85 17.35 -5.82
N ASP A 227 8.13 17.39 -6.96
CA ASP A 227 7.05 18.33 -7.17
C ASP A 227 5.93 18.13 -6.13
N LEU A 228 5.54 16.88 -5.87
CA LEU A 228 4.49 16.55 -4.92
C LEU A 228 4.88 16.91 -3.47
N LEU A 229 6.12 16.71 -3.06
CA LEU A 229 6.59 17.15 -1.74
C LEU A 229 6.42 18.67 -1.56
N THR A 230 6.72 19.44 -2.60
CA THR A 230 6.53 20.90 -2.60
C THR A 230 5.04 21.26 -2.55
N ILE A 231 4.22 20.64 -3.37
CA ILE A 231 2.75 20.79 -3.44
C ILE A 231 2.11 20.48 -2.09
N LEU A 232 2.48 19.35 -1.47
CA LEU A 232 1.96 18.93 -0.17
C LEU A 232 2.32 19.91 0.93
N LYS A 233 3.51 20.48 0.91
CA LYS A 233 3.95 21.48 1.87
C LYS A 233 3.21 22.82 1.72
N GLN A 234 2.90 23.21 0.48
CA GLN A 234 2.24 24.48 0.16
C GLN A 234 0.72 24.44 0.28
N GLY A 235 0.11 23.25 0.26
CA GLY A 235 -1.36 23.10 0.19
C GLY A 235 -1.93 23.34 -1.21
N ASP A 236 -1.11 23.16 -2.26
CA ASP A 236 -1.52 23.38 -3.64
C ASP A 236 -2.40 22.21 -4.14
N LEU A 237 -3.73 22.42 -4.08
CA LEU A 237 -4.71 21.42 -4.50
C LEU A 237 -4.73 21.21 -6.03
N GLU A 238 -4.46 22.24 -6.82
CA GLU A 238 -4.42 22.09 -8.29
C GLU A 238 -3.21 21.27 -8.75
N GLY A 239 -2.04 21.53 -8.17
CA GLY A 239 -0.84 20.74 -8.43
C GLY A 239 -1.03 19.30 -8.00
N PHE A 240 -1.67 19.07 -6.85
CA PHE A 240 -1.99 17.73 -6.36
C PHE A 240 -2.88 16.95 -7.33
N ILE A 241 -3.99 17.56 -7.80
CA ILE A 241 -4.91 16.98 -8.78
C ILE A 241 -4.16 16.53 -10.03
N LYS A 242 -3.34 17.41 -10.59
CA LYS A 242 -2.57 17.13 -11.83
C LYS A 242 -1.65 15.92 -11.68
N ILE A 243 -0.92 15.84 -10.55
CA ILE A 243 -0.01 14.71 -10.31
C ILE A 243 -0.80 13.42 -10.07
N ALA A 244 -1.83 13.44 -9.22
CA ALA A 244 -2.59 12.24 -8.87
C ALA A 244 -3.21 11.57 -10.10
N GLU A 245 -3.86 12.35 -10.96
CA GLU A 245 -4.49 11.85 -12.19
C GLU A 245 -3.47 11.43 -13.26
N SER A 246 -2.40 12.21 -13.44
CA SER A 246 -1.33 11.84 -14.36
C SER A 246 -0.65 10.51 -13.98
N GLU A 247 -0.33 10.33 -12.71
CA GLU A 247 0.28 9.12 -12.19
C GLU A 247 -0.62 7.89 -12.35
N ALA A 248 -1.93 8.05 -12.09
CA ALA A 248 -2.92 6.99 -12.29
C ALA A 248 -3.01 6.58 -13.77
N ASN A 249 -3.08 7.54 -14.68
CA ASN A 249 -3.15 7.25 -16.12
C ASN A 249 -1.87 6.61 -16.62
N GLN A 250 -0.69 7.15 -16.28
CA GLN A 250 0.60 6.56 -16.66
C GLN A 250 0.75 5.10 -16.21
N LEU A 251 0.29 4.75 -14.99
CA LEU A 251 0.30 3.37 -14.53
C LEU A 251 -0.48 2.45 -15.48
N HIS A 252 -1.67 2.86 -15.90
CA HIS A 252 -2.51 2.06 -16.81
C HIS A 252 -1.99 2.06 -18.24
N ASP A 253 -1.34 3.14 -18.69
CA ASP A 253 -0.67 3.19 -19.99
C ASP A 253 0.51 2.21 -20.05
N LEU A 254 1.28 2.07 -18.96
CA LEU A 254 2.34 1.05 -18.86
C LEU A 254 1.78 -0.38 -18.97
N MET A 255 0.61 -0.66 -18.38
CA MET A 255 -0.04 -1.95 -18.53
C MET A 255 -0.48 -2.20 -19.97
N ALA A 256 -1.04 -1.19 -20.63
CA ALA A 256 -1.50 -1.28 -22.00
C ALA A 256 -0.34 -1.41 -23.02
N THR A 257 0.84 -0.91 -22.68
CA THR A 257 2.04 -0.95 -23.55
C THR A 257 3.05 -2.03 -23.16
N SER A 258 2.76 -2.85 -22.14
CA SER A 258 3.59 -3.98 -21.74
C SER A 258 3.52 -5.15 -22.72
N THR A 259 4.43 -6.09 -22.60
CA THR A 259 4.44 -7.32 -23.39
C THR A 259 4.42 -8.54 -22.46
N PRO A 260 3.30 -9.31 -22.40
CA PRO A 260 2.02 -9.08 -23.06
C PRO A 260 1.28 -7.83 -22.55
N SER A 261 0.54 -7.17 -23.44
CA SER A 261 -0.34 -6.05 -23.11
C SER A 261 -1.57 -6.51 -22.31
N TYR A 262 -2.00 -5.69 -21.35
CA TYR A 262 -3.23 -5.92 -20.60
C TYR A 262 -3.85 -4.61 -20.10
N THR A 263 -5.12 -4.64 -19.76
CA THR A 263 -5.83 -3.53 -19.12
C THR A 263 -6.58 -3.99 -17.89
N LEU A 264 -6.62 -3.15 -16.87
CA LEU A 264 -7.42 -3.36 -15.67
C LEU A 264 -8.55 -2.33 -15.53
N LYS A 265 -8.60 -1.30 -16.39
CA LYS A 265 -9.75 -0.40 -16.48
C LYS A 265 -10.90 -1.16 -17.15
N GLU A 266 -12.08 -1.11 -16.53
CA GLU A 266 -13.34 -1.59 -17.08
C GLU A 266 -14.15 -0.43 -17.68
N PRO A 267 -15.16 -0.66 -18.52
CA PRO A 267 -16.01 0.43 -19.05
C PRO A 267 -16.60 1.32 -17.96
N ASN A 268 -17.02 0.74 -16.83
CA ASN A 268 -17.53 1.52 -15.70
C ASN A 268 -16.44 2.34 -14.99
N THR A 269 -15.18 1.92 -15.02
CA THR A 269 -14.06 2.74 -14.52
C THR A 269 -13.99 4.05 -15.28
N ILE A 270 -14.10 3.99 -16.62
CA ILE A 270 -14.07 5.16 -17.51
C ILE A 270 -15.29 6.04 -17.26
N ASN A 271 -16.48 5.45 -17.20
CA ASN A 271 -17.73 6.19 -16.94
C ASN A 271 -17.70 6.96 -15.60
N ILE A 272 -17.13 6.36 -14.55
CA ILE A 272 -17.00 7.00 -13.25
C ILE A 272 -16.00 8.16 -13.33
N ILE A 273 -14.88 7.96 -13.98
CA ILE A 273 -13.88 9.03 -14.18
C ILE A 273 -14.51 10.21 -14.93
N ASP A 274 -15.23 9.96 -16.03
CA ASP A 274 -15.89 11.00 -16.81
C ASP A 274 -16.89 11.79 -15.96
N LYS A 275 -17.68 11.12 -15.11
CA LYS A 275 -18.61 11.77 -14.18
C LYS A 275 -17.88 12.62 -13.12
N ILE A 276 -16.77 12.17 -12.58
CA ILE A 276 -15.95 12.94 -11.64
C ILE A 276 -15.42 14.22 -12.32
N LEU A 277 -14.93 14.10 -13.55
CA LEU A 277 -14.43 15.25 -14.31
C LEU A 277 -15.53 16.25 -14.67
N GLU A 278 -16.72 15.77 -15.05
CA GLU A 278 -17.90 16.59 -15.31
C GLU A 278 -18.34 17.33 -14.03
N PHE A 279 -18.51 16.62 -12.92
CA PHE A 279 -18.89 17.20 -11.63
C PHE A 279 -17.87 18.26 -11.15
N ARG A 280 -16.56 17.97 -11.27
CA ARG A 280 -15.53 18.96 -10.97
C ARG A 280 -15.63 20.21 -11.85
N LYS A 281 -15.91 20.05 -13.14
CA LYS A 281 -16.09 21.17 -14.07
C LYS A 281 -17.28 22.04 -13.73
N GLU A 282 -18.40 21.43 -13.33
CA GLU A 282 -19.63 22.14 -12.98
C GLU A 282 -19.55 22.87 -11.63
N THR A 283 -18.90 22.24 -10.65
CA THR A 283 -18.85 22.74 -9.27
C THR A 283 -17.61 23.54 -8.93
N CYS A 284 -16.54 23.41 -9.73
CA CYS A 284 -15.21 23.93 -9.43
C CYS A 284 -14.61 23.40 -8.11
N LEU A 285 -15.11 22.27 -7.57
CA LEU A 285 -14.57 21.66 -6.36
C LEU A 285 -13.20 21.02 -6.65
N PRO A 286 -12.24 21.12 -5.70
CA PRO A 286 -10.89 20.55 -5.89
C PRO A 286 -10.88 19.04 -5.59
N ILE A 287 -11.62 18.29 -6.37
CA ILE A 287 -11.68 16.83 -6.32
C ILE A 287 -10.86 16.20 -7.44
N CYS A 288 -10.35 15.00 -7.24
CA CYS A 288 -9.65 14.25 -8.28
C CYS A 288 -9.83 12.75 -8.10
N TYR A 289 -9.39 12.00 -9.09
CA TYR A 289 -9.32 10.55 -8.99
C TYR A 289 -7.87 10.05 -8.98
N THR A 290 -7.70 8.88 -8.41
CA THR A 290 -6.52 8.04 -8.66
C THR A 290 -6.94 6.58 -8.83
N LEU A 291 -6.06 5.77 -9.40
CA LEU A 291 -6.27 4.34 -9.63
C LEU A 291 -5.06 3.58 -9.13
N ASP A 292 -5.27 2.45 -8.48
CA ASP A 292 -4.24 1.43 -8.33
C ASP A 292 -4.30 0.43 -9.51
N ALA A 293 -3.54 -0.66 -9.42
CA ALA A 293 -3.56 -1.73 -10.40
C ALA A 293 -4.88 -2.53 -10.30
N GLY A 294 -5.99 -1.91 -10.69
CA GLY A 294 -7.34 -2.47 -10.63
C GLY A 294 -8.37 -1.55 -11.29
N PRO A 295 -9.65 -1.99 -11.37
CA PRO A 295 -10.71 -1.22 -12.00
C PRO A 295 -11.35 -0.17 -11.09
N ASN A 296 -11.13 -0.25 -9.76
CA ASN A 296 -11.81 0.59 -8.78
C ASN A 296 -11.22 1.99 -8.75
N VAL A 297 -12.08 3.00 -8.61
CA VAL A 297 -11.72 4.40 -8.65
C VAL A 297 -11.64 4.96 -7.23
N HIS A 298 -10.55 5.59 -6.90
CA HIS A 298 -10.36 6.34 -5.67
C HIS A 298 -10.69 7.81 -5.93
N LEU A 299 -11.78 8.30 -5.38
CA LEU A 299 -12.18 9.70 -5.44
C LEU A 299 -11.58 10.43 -4.24
N LEU A 300 -10.67 11.36 -4.53
CA LEU A 300 -9.88 12.08 -3.54
C LEU A 300 -10.38 13.53 -3.42
N TYR A 301 -10.56 14.02 -2.19
CA TYR A 301 -11.06 15.37 -1.95
C TYR A 301 -10.71 15.88 -0.54
N PRO A 302 -10.55 17.21 -0.36
CA PRO A 302 -10.36 17.79 0.97
C PRO A 302 -11.67 17.75 1.78
N ASP A 303 -11.54 17.75 3.09
CA ASP A 303 -12.68 17.71 4.03
C ASP A 303 -13.73 18.78 3.74
N SER A 304 -13.31 19.95 3.29
CA SER A 304 -14.22 21.06 2.92
C SER A 304 -15.21 20.74 1.79
N CYS A 305 -15.00 19.67 1.04
CA CYS A 305 -15.87 19.22 -0.05
C CYS A 305 -16.69 17.98 0.31
N SER A 306 -16.59 17.46 1.55
CA SER A 306 -17.11 16.14 1.91
C SER A 306 -18.62 16.03 1.73
N GLU A 307 -19.40 17.05 2.10
CA GLU A 307 -20.85 17.06 1.95
C GLU A 307 -21.28 16.98 0.49
N GLN A 308 -20.73 17.85 -0.37
CA GLN A 308 -21.07 17.87 -1.80
C GLN A 308 -20.64 16.59 -2.51
N VAL A 309 -19.52 16.00 -2.10
CA VAL A 309 -19.05 14.73 -2.67
C VAL A 309 -19.93 13.57 -2.23
N HIS A 310 -20.39 13.55 -0.97
CA HIS A 310 -21.32 12.52 -0.51
C HIS A 310 -22.68 12.60 -1.22
N ASP A 311 -23.15 13.80 -1.56
CA ASP A 311 -24.38 13.99 -2.34
C ASP A 311 -24.21 13.57 -3.81
N PHE A 312 -22.98 13.65 -4.33
CA PHE A 312 -22.64 13.25 -5.70
C PHE A 312 -22.53 11.72 -5.87
N ILE A 313 -22.04 10.97 -4.85
CA ILE A 313 -21.86 9.52 -4.89
C ILE A 313 -23.19 8.77 -4.74
#